data_19d9b9e4d1f7bf21f9dcf0c2946adf40
#
_entry.id   19d9b9e4d1f7bf21f9dcf0c2946adf40
#
_cell.length_a   1.000
_cell.length_b   1.000
_cell.length_c   1.000
_cell.angle_alpha   90.00
_cell.angle_beta   90.00
_cell.angle_gamma   90.00
#
_symmetry.space_group_name_H-M   'P 1'
#
loop_
_entity.id
_entity.type
_entity.pdbx_description
1 polymer ?
#
loop_
_entity_poly.entity_id
_entity_poly.type
_entity_poly.pdbx_seq_one_letter_code
_entity_poly.pdbx_strand_id
1 'polypeptide(L)'
;MAIYILAWNKGATPGRIILVGISINAVIGACMSALMLLYSDRVQAVLPWMSGGISGVSWDHVNMVAYYAVVALVLSLFGIKHVRILMLGDEMAKLLGHRVERSRLVLIVLSTLLSGIAVSVSGLIGFVGLVVPHMIRLLIGNDYRYLLPISAIGGGALVVLADTIARSWFDPIELPVGILLSWEDLFSY
;
A
#
# COMPACT_ATOMS: atom_id res chain seq x y z
N MET A 1 -9.83 9.32 -1.07
CA MET A 1 -11.15 9.95 -1.24
C MET A 1 -11.14 11.10 -2.24
N ALA A 2 -10.28 12.11 -2.10
CA ALA A 2 -10.19 13.23 -3.06
C ALA A 2 -10.00 12.77 -4.52
N ILE A 3 -9.15 11.77 -4.77
CA ILE A 3 -8.90 11.19 -6.09
C ILE A 3 -10.20 10.69 -6.75
N TYR A 4 -11.05 10.03 -5.98
CA TYR A 4 -12.30 9.47 -6.50
C TYR A 4 -13.34 10.56 -6.80
N ILE A 5 -13.44 11.58 -5.94
CA ILE A 5 -14.36 12.71 -6.12
C ILE A 5 -13.99 13.50 -7.39
N LEU A 6 -12.71 13.75 -7.63
CA LEU A 6 -12.21 14.42 -8.84
C LEU A 6 -12.40 13.60 -10.12
N ALA A 7 -12.28 12.27 -10.03
CA ALA A 7 -12.49 11.37 -11.17
C ALA A 7 -13.96 11.13 -11.49
N TRP A 8 -14.87 11.34 -10.52
CA TRP A 8 -16.31 11.02 -10.64
C TRP A 8 -17.05 11.84 -11.70
N ASN A 9 -16.79 13.14 -11.79
CA ASN A 9 -17.55 14.09 -12.64
C ASN A 9 -17.53 13.79 -14.16
N LYS A 10 -16.64 12.91 -14.66
CA LYS A 10 -16.51 12.57 -16.08
C LYS A 10 -16.39 11.06 -16.35
N GLY A 11 -16.87 10.21 -15.44
CA GLY A 11 -16.74 8.74 -15.51
C GLY A 11 -15.38 8.25 -14.99
N ALA A 12 -15.40 7.42 -13.93
CA ALA A 12 -14.21 6.91 -13.25
C ALA A 12 -13.57 5.75 -14.05
N THR A 13 -12.91 6.05 -15.16
CA THR A 13 -12.12 5.05 -15.90
C THR A 13 -10.80 4.78 -15.15
N PRO A 14 -10.24 3.55 -15.24
CA PRO A 14 -8.98 3.20 -14.57
C PRO A 14 -7.84 4.18 -14.87
N GLY A 15 -7.67 4.57 -16.13
CA GLY A 15 -6.62 5.51 -16.54
C GLY A 15 -6.77 6.90 -15.90
N ARG A 16 -8.00 7.40 -15.74
CA ARG A 16 -8.23 8.70 -15.07
C ARG A 16 -7.92 8.64 -13.58
N ILE A 17 -8.26 7.54 -12.92
CA ILE A 17 -7.93 7.37 -11.48
C ILE A 17 -6.42 7.40 -11.29
N ILE A 18 -5.65 6.76 -12.17
CA ILE A 18 -4.19 6.77 -12.13
C ILE A 18 -3.65 8.18 -12.36
N LEU A 19 -4.11 8.90 -13.41
CA LEU A 19 -3.66 10.26 -13.70
C LEU A 19 -3.95 11.23 -12.56
N VAL A 20 -5.15 11.18 -11.99
CA VAL A 20 -5.51 12.01 -10.84
C VAL A 20 -4.67 11.64 -9.62
N GLY A 21 -4.39 10.35 -9.41
CA GLY A 21 -3.49 9.87 -8.36
C GLY A 21 -2.08 10.46 -8.47
N ILE A 22 -1.50 10.40 -9.66
CA ILE A 22 -0.16 10.99 -9.95
C ILE A 22 -0.17 12.50 -9.72
N SER A 23 -1.21 13.20 -10.20
CA SER A 23 -1.32 14.65 -10.04
C SER A 23 -1.41 15.07 -8.57
N ILE A 24 -2.23 14.38 -7.77
CA ILE A 24 -2.36 14.65 -6.33
C ILE A 24 -1.04 14.34 -5.61
N ASN A 25 -0.39 13.22 -5.96
CA ASN A 25 0.90 12.88 -5.38
C ASN A 25 1.97 13.94 -5.68
N ALA A 26 2.01 14.48 -6.89
CA ALA A 26 2.91 15.56 -7.27
C ALA A 26 2.65 16.84 -6.47
N VAL A 27 1.38 17.21 -6.26
CA VAL A 27 1.02 18.39 -5.45
C VAL A 27 1.41 18.20 -3.99
N ILE A 28 1.10 17.03 -3.41
CA ILE A 28 1.47 16.71 -2.02
C ILE A 28 3.00 16.70 -1.86
N GLY A 29 3.72 16.12 -2.82
CA GLY A 29 5.18 16.11 -2.84
C GLY A 29 5.78 17.51 -2.90
N ALA A 30 5.24 18.40 -3.73
CA ALA A 30 5.66 19.79 -3.81
C ALA A 30 5.39 20.54 -2.49
N CYS A 31 4.22 20.35 -1.88
CA CYS A 31 3.90 20.92 -0.56
C CYS A 31 4.86 20.41 0.51
N MET A 32 5.16 19.10 0.51
CA MET A 32 6.09 18.50 1.47
C MET A 32 7.50 19.07 1.31
N SER A 33 7.99 19.22 0.07
CA SER A 33 9.29 19.84 -0.22
C SER A 33 9.34 21.30 0.24
N ALA A 34 8.28 22.07 0.01
CA ALA A 34 8.19 23.44 0.50
C ALA A 34 8.23 23.54 2.03
N LEU A 35 7.50 22.66 2.72
CA LEU A 35 7.51 22.59 4.19
C LEU A 35 8.89 22.21 4.73
N MET A 36 9.61 21.28 4.08
CA MET A 36 10.96 20.90 4.47
C MET A 36 11.97 22.05 4.32
N LEU A 37 11.81 22.88 3.29
CA LEU A 37 12.64 24.07 3.12
C LEU A 37 12.35 25.13 4.19
N LEU A 38 11.08 25.32 4.55
CA LEU A 38 10.68 26.32 5.57
C LEU A 38 11.04 25.90 7.00
N TYR A 39 11.06 24.58 7.28
CA TYR A 39 11.29 24.01 8.60
C TYR A 39 12.48 23.05 8.62
N SER A 40 13.61 23.48 8.05
CA SER A 40 14.83 22.68 7.90
C SER A 40 15.30 22.01 9.20
N ASP A 41 15.12 22.69 10.34
CA ASP A 41 15.54 22.19 11.67
C ASP A 41 14.75 20.94 12.13
N ARG A 42 13.55 20.74 11.59
CA ARG A 42 12.68 19.61 11.94
C ARG A 42 12.74 18.45 10.94
N VAL A 43 13.41 18.63 9.83
CA VAL A 43 13.52 17.61 8.76
C VAL A 43 14.17 16.32 9.30
N GLN A 44 15.18 16.44 10.15
CA GLN A 44 15.89 15.28 10.72
C GLN A 44 14.95 14.33 11.50
N ALA A 45 13.89 14.85 12.13
CA ALA A 45 12.93 14.04 12.86
C ALA A 45 11.97 13.26 11.93
N VAL A 46 11.78 13.74 10.69
CA VAL A 46 10.84 13.15 9.72
C VAL A 46 11.53 12.15 8.79
N LEU A 47 12.84 12.32 8.55
CA LEU A 47 13.62 11.47 7.65
C LEU A 47 13.51 9.97 7.96
N PRO A 48 13.62 9.50 9.22
CA PRO A 48 13.50 8.08 9.53
C PRO A 48 12.14 7.51 9.15
N TRP A 49 11.06 8.29 9.37
CA TRP A 49 9.71 7.88 9.00
C TRP A 49 9.52 7.85 7.48
N MET A 50 10.10 8.81 6.73
CA MET A 50 10.06 8.83 5.26
C MET A 50 10.84 7.70 4.62
N SER A 51 11.92 7.27 5.27
CA SER A 51 12.75 6.17 4.79
C SER A 51 12.08 4.80 4.95
N GLY A 52 11.07 4.72 5.82
CA GLY A 52 10.37 3.48 6.13
C GLY A 52 11.20 2.50 6.94
N GLY A 53 10.59 1.87 7.92
CA GLY A 53 11.23 0.88 8.78
C GLY A 53 10.37 0.59 10.02
N ILE A 54 10.75 -0.45 10.74
CA ILE A 54 10.07 -0.84 11.99
C ILE A 54 10.90 -0.42 13.22
N SER A 55 12.02 0.26 13.00
CA SER A 55 12.91 0.74 14.06
C SER A 55 12.19 1.75 14.95
N GLY A 56 12.25 1.54 16.28
CA GLY A 56 11.63 2.43 17.24
C GLY A 56 10.12 2.22 17.49
N VAL A 57 9.51 1.21 16.88
CA VAL A 57 8.11 0.86 17.16
C VAL A 57 8.01 0.18 18.53
N SER A 58 7.25 0.77 19.46
CA SER A 58 6.98 0.21 20.79
C SER A 58 5.77 -0.73 20.78
N TRP A 59 5.68 -1.60 21.79
CA TRP A 59 4.55 -2.51 21.97
C TRP A 59 3.22 -1.76 22.13
N ASP A 60 3.23 -0.55 22.67
CA ASP A 60 2.02 0.27 22.80
C ASP A 60 1.49 0.69 21.42
N HIS A 61 2.36 1.07 20.49
CA HIS A 61 1.98 1.34 19.10
C HIS A 61 1.43 0.09 18.40
N VAL A 62 2.07 -1.07 18.62
CA VAL A 62 1.59 -2.34 18.04
C VAL A 62 0.20 -2.69 18.55
N ASN A 63 -0.05 -2.62 19.87
CA ASN A 63 -1.35 -2.94 20.44
C ASN A 63 -2.45 -2.00 19.94
N MET A 64 -2.16 -0.70 19.84
CA MET A 64 -3.12 0.29 19.33
C MET A 64 -3.49 0.01 17.88
N VAL A 65 -2.50 -0.30 17.04
CA VAL A 65 -2.70 -0.47 15.59
C VAL A 65 -3.20 -1.87 15.25
N ALA A 66 -2.82 -2.91 16.01
CA ALA A 66 -3.23 -4.29 15.78
C ALA A 66 -4.75 -4.45 15.72
N TYR A 67 -5.49 -3.77 16.60
CA TYR A 67 -6.94 -3.79 16.59
C TYR A 67 -7.52 -3.28 15.26
N TYR A 68 -7.06 -2.13 14.79
CA TYR A 68 -7.50 -1.56 13.52
C TYR A 68 -7.05 -2.39 12.32
N ALA A 69 -5.84 -2.96 12.37
CA ALA A 69 -5.31 -3.83 11.34
C ALA A 69 -6.13 -5.11 11.19
N VAL A 70 -6.48 -5.77 12.31
CA VAL A 70 -7.32 -6.97 12.29
C VAL A 70 -8.70 -6.67 11.71
N VAL A 71 -9.34 -5.59 12.15
CA VAL A 71 -10.65 -5.17 11.62
C VAL A 71 -10.56 -4.89 10.12
N ALA A 72 -9.55 -4.15 9.67
CA ALA A 72 -9.37 -3.84 8.26
C ALA A 72 -9.06 -5.08 7.41
N LEU A 73 -8.27 -6.04 7.94
CA LEU A 73 -8.02 -7.32 7.28
C LEU A 73 -9.30 -8.15 7.15
N VAL A 74 -10.11 -8.25 8.19
CA VAL A 74 -11.40 -8.93 8.12
C VAL A 74 -12.32 -8.28 7.10
N LEU A 75 -12.40 -6.95 7.09
CA LEU A 75 -13.17 -6.21 6.10
C LEU A 75 -12.65 -6.43 4.67
N SER A 76 -11.34 -6.58 4.48
CA SER A 76 -10.76 -6.84 3.15
C SER A 76 -11.19 -8.19 2.56
N LEU A 77 -11.50 -9.19 3.38
CA LEU A 77 -12.03 -10.46 2.90
C LEU A 77 -13.40 -10.31 2.20
N PHE A 78 -14.21 -9.36 2.66
CA PHE A 78 -15.46 -9.02 1.96
C PHE A 78 -15.20 -8.35 0.61
N GLY A 79 -14.04 -7.70 0.44
CA GLY A 79 -13.58 -7.11 -0.82
C GLY A 79 -13.37 -8.15 -1.94
N ILE A 80 -13.08 -9.42 -1.61
CA ILE A 80 -12.80 -10.48 -2.59
C ILE A 80 -13.95 -10.63 -3.61
N LYS A 81 -15.19 -10.54 -3.15
CA LYS A 81 -16.37 -10.59 -4.04
C LYS A 81 -16.35 -9.46 -5.07
N HIS A 82 -15.99 -8.25 -4.64
CA HIS A 82 -15.94 -7.07 -5.50
C HIS A 82 -14.79 -7.14 -6.51
N VAL A 83 -13.64 -7.70 -6.11
CA VAL A 83 -12.51 -7.95 -7.03
C VAL A 83 -12.92 -8.90 -8.14
N ARG A 84 -13.58 -10.02 -7.81
CA ARG A 84 -14.05 -11.00 -8.81
C ARG A 84 -14.99 -10.40 -9.83
N ILE A 85 -15.91 -9.55 -9.38
CA ILE A 85 -16.85 -8.87 -10.28
C ILE A 85 -16.08 -7.96 -11.26
N LEU A 86 -15.10 -7.20 -10.78
CA LEU A 86 -14.30 -6.31 -11.63
C LEU A 86 -13.38 -7.06 -12.60
N MET A 87 -12.97 -8.28 -12.27
CA MET A 87 -12.18 -9.12 -13.18
C MET A 87 -12.94 -9.58 -14.43
N LEU A 88 -14.26 -9.62 -14.40
CA LEU A 88 -15.09 -9.93 -15.55
C LEU A 88 -15.06 -8.82 -16.61
N GLY A 89 -14.52 -7.66 -16.28
CA GLY A 89 -14.57 -6.46 -17.08
C GLY A 89 -15.85 -5.65 -16.83
N ASP A 90 -15.74 -4.34 -17.05
CA ASP A 90 -16.81 -3.38 -16.74
C ASP A 90 -18.11 -3.67 -17.49
N GLU A 91 -18.02 -4.09 -18.76
CA GLU A 91 -19.19 -4.37 -19.61
C GLU A 91 -19.93 -5.62 -19.14
N MET A 92 -19.22 -6.73 -18.94
CA MET A 92 -19.80 -7.97 -18.45
C MET A 92 -20.40 -7.82 -17.05
N ALA A 93 -19.71 -7.14 -16.14
CA ALA A 93 -20.22 -6.89 -14.81
C ALA A 93 -21.53 -6.07 -14.82
N LYS A 94 -21.64 -5.08 -15.72
CA LYS A 94 -22.87 -4.30 -15.91
C LYS A 94 -24.00 -5.13 -16.50
N LEU A 95 -23.72 -5.99 -17.49
CA LEU A 95 -24.72 -6.91 -18.08
C LEU A 95 -25.28 -7.88 -17.05
N LEU A 96 -24.47 -8.30 -16.07
CA LEU A 96 -24.89 -9.13 -14.94
C LEU A 96 -25.61 -8.33 -13.84
N GLY A 97 -25.92 -7.05 -14.06
CA GLY A 97 -26.66 -6.21 -13.13
C GLY A 97 -25.83 -5.69 -11.94
N HIS A 98 -24.50 -5.86 -11.96
CA HIS A 98 -23.64 -5.39 -10.89
C HIS A 98 -23.31 -3.90 -11.04
N ARG A 99 -23.31 -3.18 -9.90
CA ARG A 99 -22.90 -1.78 -9.83
C ARG A 99 -21.38 -1.68 -9.73
N VAL A 100 -20.70 -1.70 -10.87
CA VAL A 100 -19.23 -1.65 -11.00
C VAL A 100 -18.61 -0.50 -10.18
N GLU A 101 -19.23 0.67 -10.22
CA GLU A 101 -18.75 1.86 -9.50
C GLU A 101 -18.75 1.69 -7.98
N ARG A 102 -19.79 1.03 -7.43
CA ARG A 102 -19.82 0.71 -5.98
C ARG A 102 -18.73 -0.27 -5.61
N SER A 103 -18.53 -1.31 -6.40
CA SER A 103 -17.47 -2.30 -6.17
C SER A 103 -16.10 -1.66 -6.19
N ARG A 104 -15.86 -0.76 -7.14
CA ARG A 104 -14.62 0.00 -7.26
C ARG A 104 -14.40 0.93 -6.05
N LEU A 105 -15.45 1.65 -5.63
CA LEU A 105 -15.39 2.51 -4.45
C LEU A 105 -15.07 1.73 -3.17
N VAL A 106 -15.73 0.60 -2.95
CA VAL A 106 -15.47 -0.26 -1.78
C VAL A 106 -14.02 -0.71 -1.75
N LEU A 107 -13.46 -1.16 -2.88
CA LEU A 107 -12.06 -1.59 -2.96
C LEU A 107 -11.09 -0.43 -2.72
N ILE A 108 -11.35 0.76 -3.24
CA ILE A 108 -10.52 1.95 -2.99
C ILE A 108 -10.55 2.32 -1.50
N VAL A 109 -11.70 2.29 -0.86
CA VAL A 109 -11.81 2.59 0.57
C VAL A 109 -11.05 1.57 1.41
N LEU A 110 -11.22 0.26 1.13
CA LEU A 110 -10.53 -0.80 1.84
C LEU A 110 -9.01 -0.72 1.66
N SER A 111 -8.54 -0.51 0.42
CA SER A 111 -7.10 -0.39 0.15
C SER A 111 -6.49 0.85 0.80
N THR A 112 -7.20 1.99 0.79
CA THR A 112 -6.74 3.22 1.45
C THR A 112 -6.66 3.06 2.97
N LEU A 113 -7.65 2.39 3.58
CA LEU A 113 -7.65 2.08 5.00
C LEU A 113 -6.45 1.19 5.39
N LEU A 114 -6.26 0.08 4.68
CA LEU A 114 -5.15 -0.84 4.94
C LEU A 114 -3.80 -0.16 4.76
N SER A 115 -3.62 0.60 3.67
CA SER A 115 -2.39 1.34 3.43
C SER A 115 -2.13 2.41 4.50
N GLY A 116 -3.17 3.14 4.92
CA GLY A 116 -3.04 4.15 5.98
C GLY A 116 -2.60 3.56 7.31
N ILE A 117 -3.18 2.42 7.70
CA ILE A 117 -2.80 1.67 8.91
C ILE A 117 -1.35 1.20 8.81
N ALA A 118 -0.95 0.62 7.69
CA ALA A 118 0.40 0.14 7.48
C ALA A 118 1.42 1.30 7.57
N VAL A 119 1.21 2.39 6.84
CA VAL A 119 2.10 3.56 6.80
C VAL A 119 2.20 4.25 8.17
N SER A 120 1.14 4.23 8.99
CA SER A 120 1.18 4.85 10.33
C SER A 120 2.21 4.22 11.27
N VAL A 121 2.54 2.93 11.06
CA VAL A 121 3.50 2.20 11.90
C VAL A 121 4.86 2.06 11.22
N SER A 122 4.88 1.66 9.96
CA SER A 122 6.10 1.31 9.23
C SER A 122 6.69 2.46 8.40
N GLY A 123 6.03 3.62 8.36
CA GLY A 123 6.43 4.70 7.47
C GLY A 123 6.20 4.36 6.00
N LEU A 124 6.93 5.02 5.10
CA LEU A 124 6.79 4.83 3.66
C LEU A 124 7.60 3.63 3.18
N ILE A 125 7.00 2.43 3.23
CA ILE A 125 7.58 1.22 2.62
C ILE A 125 6.91 1.02 1.26
N GLY A 126 7.69 1.14 0.18
CA GLY A 126 7.24 0.88 -1.19
C GLY A 126 7.41 -0.58 -1.61
N PHE A 127 6.96 -0.90 -2.82
CA PHE A 127 7.19 -2.14 -3.58
C PHE A 127 6.61 -3.45 -2.99
N VAL A 128 6.54 -3.64 -1.67
CA VAL A 128 6.01 -4.87 -1.04
C VAL A 128 4.64 -5.25 -1.60
N GLY A 129 3.76 -4.26 -1.77
CA GLY A 129 2.41 -4.46 -2.31
C GLY A 129 2.35 -4.82 -3.80
N LEU A 130 3.44 -4.64 -4.56
CA LEU A 130 3.55 -5.02 -5.96
C LEU A 130 4.28 -6.36 -6.11
N VAL A 131 5.43 -6.49 -5.47
CA VAL A 131 6.32 -7.66 -5.60
C VAL A 131 5.68 -8.90 -5.00
N VAL A 132 5.22 -8.84 -3.76
CA VAL A 132 4.69 -10.02 -3.07
C VAL A 132 3.47 -10.63 -3.76
N PRO A 133 2.40 -9.86 -4.11
CA PRO A 133 1.28 -10.44 -4.84
C PRO A 133 1.67 -10.98 -6.21
N HIS A 134 2.66 -10.38 -6.87
CA HIS A 134 3.16 -10.85 -8.15
C HIS A 134 3.84 -12.21 -8.01
N MET A 135 4.76 -12.36 -7.06
CA MET A 135 5.44 -13.63 -6.77
C MET A 135 4.45 -14.74 -6.38
N ILE A 136 3.49 -14.42 -5.50
CA ILE A 136 2.49 -15.38 -5.06
C ILE A 136 1.58 -15.80 -6.21
N ARG A 137 1.24 -14.88 -7.11
CA ARG A 137 0.45 -15.17 -8.30
C ARG A 137 1.15 -16.17 -9.24
N LEU A 138 2.46 -16.09 -9.35
CA LEU A 138 3.26 -17.06 -10.12
C LEU A 138 3.23 -18.46 -9.49
N LEU A 139 3.11 -18.57 -8.16
CA LEU A 139 3.12 -19.84 -7.44
C LEU A 139 1.73 -20.50 -7.35
N ILE A 140 0.67 -19.70 -7.13
CA ILE A 140 -0.66 -20.21 -6.77
C ILE A 140 -1.69 -19.90 -7.87
N GLY A 141 -1.35 -19.02 -8.82
CA GLY A 141 -2.27 -18.56 -9.86
C GLY A 141 -3.14 -17.37 -9.44
N ASN A 142 -4.25 -17.16 -10.18
CA ASN A 142 -5.04 -15.93 -10.06
C ASN A 142 -6.28 -16.04 -9.13
N ASP A 143 -6.38 -17.06 -8.28
CA ASP A 143 -7.53 -17.16 -7.37
C ASP A 143 -7.35 -16.23 -6.15
N TYR A 144 -8.08 -15.12 -6.15
CA TYR A 144 -8.03 -14.10 -5.10
C TYR A 144 -8.46 -14.59 -3.71
N ARG A 145 -9.07 -15.75 -3.60
CA ARG A 145 -9.39 -16.37 -2.29
C ARG A 145 -8.11 -16.71 -1.52
N TYR A 146 -7.13 -17.23 -2.25
CA TYR A 146 -5.84 -17.63 -1.69
C TYR A 146 -4.80 -16.53 -1.84
N LEU A 147 -4.84 -15.81 -2.96
CA LEU A 147 -3.89 -14.74 -3.27
C LEU A 147 -3.89 -13.66 -2.19
N LEU A 148 -5.06 -13.18 -1.75
CA LEU A 148 -5.15 -12.07 -0.80
C LEU A 148 -4.59 -12.42 0.59
N PRO A 149 -5.02 -13.52 1.27
CA PRO A 149 -4.48 -13.85 2.58
C PRO A 149 -3.00 -14.26 2.53
N ILE A 150 -2.58 -14.99 1.49
CA ILE A 150 -1.17 -15.41 1.37
C ILE A 150 -0.28 -14.21 1.06
N SER A 151 -0.74 -13.25 0.25
CA SER A 151 -0.02 -11.99 0.03
C SER A 151 0.11 -11.15 1.30
N ALA A 152 -0.89 -11.14 2.16
CA ALA A 152 -0.82 -10.43 3.43
C ALA A 152 0.25 -11.04 4.35
N ILE A 153 0.28 -12.37 4.48
CA ILE A 153 1.29 -13.09 5.26
C ILE A 153 2.68 -12.94 4.63
N GLY A 154 2.79 -13.14 3.31
CA GLY A 154 4.04 -13.03 2.58
C GLY A 154 4.63 -11.62 2.62
N GLY A 155 3.78 -10.58 2.53
CA GLY A 155 4.20 -9.19 2.67
C GLY A 155 4.74 -8.88 4.06
N GLY A 156 4.06 -9.35 5.12
CA GLY A 156 4.55 -9.23 6.48
C GLY A 156 5.89 -9.95 6.68
N ALA A 157 6.02 -11.18 6.18
CA ALA A 157 7.26 -11.96 6.26
C ALA A 157 8.42 -11.26 5.52
N LEU A 158 8.17 -10.73 4.32
CA LEU A 158 9.17 -10.01 3.54
C LEU A 158 9.68 -8.77 4.29
N VAL A 159 8.78 -7.96 4.87
CA VAL A 159 9.16 -6.77 5.63
C VAL A 159 10.00 -7.13 6.85
N VAL A 160 9.62 -8.17 7.60
CA VAL A 160 10.39 -8.64 8.77
C VAL A 160 11.77 -9.16 8.35
N LEU A 161 11.86 -9.91 7.26
CA LEU A 161 13.13 -10.40 6.72
C LEU A 161 14.03 -9.23 6.28
N ALA A 162 13.48 -8.27 5.53
CA ALA A 162 14.22 -7.10 5.08
C ALA A 162 14.71 -6.26 6.25
N ASP A 163 13.90 -6.04 7.29
CA ASP A 163 14.28 -5.30 8.49
C ASP A 163 15.39 -6.05 9.28
N THR A 164 15.27 -7.38 9.38
CA THR A 164 16.30 -8.21 10.05
C THR A 164 17.64 -8.16 9.32
N ILE A 165 17.63 -8.23 7.99
CA ILE A 165 18.84 -8.13 7.17
C ILE A 165 19.44 -6.72 7.29
N ALA A 166 18.60 -5.68 7.22
CA ALA A 166 19.04 -4.29 7.37
C ALA A 166 19.80 -4.06 8.67
N ARG A 167 19.31 -4.63 9.77
CA ARG A 167 19.92 -4.48 11.10
C ARG A 167 21.17 -5.34 11.29
N SER A 168 21.19 -6.57 10.75
CA SER A 168 22.30 -7.49 11.01
C SER A 168 23.53 -7.24 10.15
N TRP A 169 23.38 -6.68 8.93
CA TRP A 169 24.51 -6.51 8.02
C TRP A 169 25.15 -5.12 8.05
N PHE A 170 24.45 -4.12 8.56
CA PHE A 170 24.89 -2.72 8.52
C PHE A 170 25.08 -2.07 9.90
N ASP A 171 25.13 -2.87 10.98
CA ASP A 171 25.46 -2.36 12.31
C ASP A 171 26.85 -1.66 12.31
N PRO A 172 26.99 -0.39 12.74
CA PRO A 172 26.04 0.43 13.49
C PRO A 172 25.17 1.39 12.64
N ILE A 173 25.14 1.28 11.33
CA ILE A 173 24.36 2.16 10.43
C ILE A 173 23.05 1.47 10.11
N GLU A 174 21.94 1.92 10.69
CA GLU A 174 20.62 1.44 10.33
C GLU A 174 20.24 1.90 8.91
N LEU A 175 20.34 1.00 7.91
CA LEU A 175 19.84 1.30 6.57
C LEU A 175 18.32 1.20 6.53
N PRO A 176 17.63 2.21 5.96
CA PRO A 176 16.19 2.16 5.80
C PRO A 176 15.76 0.96 4.96
N VAL A 177 14.79 0.19 5.45
CA VAL A 177 14.24 -1.01 4.79
C VAL A 177 13.76 -0.69 3.37
N GLY A 178 13.26 0.53 3.13
CA GLY A 178 12.82 0.99 1.83
C GLY A 178 13.91 0.96 0.75
N ILE A 179 15.18 1.18 1.12
CA ILE A 179 16.31 1.13 0.18
C ILE A 179 16.59 -0.31 -0.23
N LEU A 180 16.56 -1.26 0.71
CA LEU A 180 16.78 -2.68 0.43
C LEU A 180 15.69 -3.26 -0.48
N LEU A 181 14.45 -2.87 -0.28
CA LEU A 181 13.33 -3.34 -1.10
C LEU A 181 13.34 -2.74 -2.50
N SER A 182 13.89 -1.54 -2.69
CA SER A 182 14.04 -0.93 -4.03
C SER A 182 15.19 -1.54 -4.85
N TRP A 183 16.12 -2.24 -4.23
CA TRP A 183 17.21 -2.91 -4.93
C TRP A 183 16.74 -4.14 -5.74
N GLU A 184 15.68 -4.83 -5.29
CA GLU A 184 15.13 -5.99 -6.00
C GLU A 184 14.56 -5.64 -7.39
N ASP A 185 14.13 -4.39 -7.62
CA ASP A 185 13.63 -3.95 -8.92
C ASP A 185 14.72 -3.90 -10.02
N LEU A 186 16.00 -3.80 -9.62
CA LEU A 186 17.11 -3.83 -10.59
C LEU A 186 17.32 -5.21 -11.23
N PHE A 187 16.79 -6.27 -10.63
CA PHE A 187 16.97 -7.66 -11.08
C PHE A 187 15.70 -8.28 -11.69
N SER A 188 14.58 -7.53 -11.76
CA SER A 188 13.30 -8.03 -12.28
C SER A 188 13.02 -7.70 -13.75
N TYR A 189 14.02 -7.18 -14.50
CA TYR A 189 13.98 -6.98 -15.95
C TYR A 189 14.64 -8.11 -16.69
#